data_0e53b6bf36fd29ee3b270c649fc22a19
#
_entry.id   0e53b6bf36fd29ee3b270c649fc22a19
#
_cell.length_a   1.000
_cell.length_b   1.000
_cell.length_c   1.000
_cell.angle_alpha   90.00
_cell.angle_beta   90.00
_cell.angle_gamma   90.00
#
_symmetry.space_group_name_H-M   'P 1'
#
loop_
_entity.id
_entity.type
_entity.pdbx_description
1 polymer ?
#
loop_
_entity_poly.entity_id
_entity_poly.type
_entity_poly.pdbx_seq_one_letter_code
_entity_poly.pdbx_strand_id
1 'polypeptide(L)'
;PEWNVNNGGVLKLHDNISFDEAAMIEPLACCIRSWNKFKHKKGDSVAVLGVGPTGIMHVMLAGFYEFKKVFCLDLNNFRLEYAKKFNSITIRSDNTNASEIIKSQTENKGVDVVIIATGNMKALLDAINFVRKGGTIIVFGVPSKGDKIELDMSKIYSKNITIVNTYAASDIDTKEALEMISTKKINVKQLITHRYNLSDAQMAFEHAKTGKDAMKII
;
A
#
# COMPACT_ATOMS: atom_id res chain seq x y z
N PRO A 1 -7.20 20.21 -20.95
CA PRO A 1 -8.27 21.13 -21.34
C PRO A 1 -8.45 22.20 -20.28
N GLU A 2 -8.80 23.41 -20.69
CA GLU A 2 -9.00 24.59 -19.82
C GLU A 2 -10.01 24.30 -18.69
N TRP A 3 -11.03 23.51 -18.98
CA TRP A 3 -12.00 23.04 -18.00
C TRP A 3 -11.33 22.30 -16.82
N ASN A 4 -10.36 21.42 -17.08
CA ASN A 4 -9.68 20.69 -16.01
C ASN A 4 -8.89 21.65 -15.11
N VAL A 5 -8.24 22.66 -15.70
CA VAL A 5 -7.48 23.67 -14.93
C VAL A 5 -8.41 24.45 -14.01
N ASN A 6 -9.55 24.90 -14.55
CA ASN A 6 -10.54 25.71 -13.82
C ASN A 6 -11.30 24.91 -12.74
N ASN A 7 -11.36 23.58 -12.84
CA ASN A 7 -12.05 22.71 -11.90
C ASN A 7 -11.10 21.89 -10.99
N GLY A 8 -9.86 22.34 -10.82
CA GLY A 8 -8.93 21.74 -9.86
C GLY A 8 -8.23 20.47 -10.34
N GLY A 9 -8.31 20.15 -11.65
CA GLY A 9 -7.57 19.03 -12.26
C GLY A 9 -6.07 19.30 -12.44
N VAL A 10 -5.62 20.53 -12.15
CA VAL A 10 -4.22 20.92 -12.12
C VAL A 10 -3.93 21.57 -10.77
N LEU A 11 -2.93 21.08 -10.08
CA LEU A 11 -2.49 21.61 -8.80
C LEU A 11 -1.12 22.27 -8.95
N LYS A 12 -1.01 23.51 -8.47
CA LYS A 12 0.29 24.16 -8.35
C LYS A 12 1.08 23.51 -7.21
N LEU A 13 2.33 23.17 -7.48
CA LEU A 13 3.21 22.66 -6.44
C LEU A 13 3.58 23.79 -5.47
N HIS A 14 3.70 23.46 -4.19
CA HIS A 14 4.27 24.36 -3.19
C HIS A 14 5.79 24.51 -3.41
N ASP A 15 6.36 25.66 -3.12
CA ASP A 15 7.78 25.98 -3.36
C ASP A 15 8.74 25.05 -2.58
N ASN A 16 8.27 24.43 -1.51
CA ASN A 16 9.04 23.52 -0.68
C ASN A 16 8.99 22.04 -1.14
N ILE A 17 8.36 21.74 -2.29
CA ILE A 17 8.27 20.39 -2.86
C ILE A 17 9.19 20.28 -4.08
N SER A 18 10.09 19.32 -4.06
CA SER A 18 10.92 18.96 -5.22
C SER A 18 10.11 18.16 -6.25
N PHE A 19 10.56 18.15 -7.51
CA PHE A 19 9.95 17.31 -8.56
C PHE A 19 9.98 15.82 -8.22
N ASP A 20 11.00 15.35 -7.51
CA ASP A 20 11.07 13.99 -6.98
C ASP A 20 9.88 13.68 -6.06
N GLU A 21 9.58 14.60 -5.15
CA GLU A 21 8.43 14.46 -4.25
C GLU A 21 7.11 14.58 -5.02
N ALA A 22 7.06 15.48 -6.01
CA ALA A 22 5.88 15.68 -6.84
C ALA A 22 5.52 14.42 -7.65
N ALA A 23 6.51 13.68 -8.15
CA ALA A 23 6.31 12.40 -8.85
C ALA A 23 5.68 11.31 -7.97
N MET A 24 5.64 11.52 -6.66
CA MET A 24 5.07 10.58 -5.68
C MET A 24 3.65 10.97 -5.22
N ILE A 25 3.13 12.13 -5.64
CA ILE A 25 1.82 12.63 -5.20
C ILE A 25 0.71 11.69 -5.68
N GLU A 26 0.67 11.38 -6.97
CA GLU A 26 -0.40 10.54 -7.54
C GLU A 26 -0.44 9.13 -6.93
N PRO A 27 0.66 8.36 -6.86
CA PRO A 27 0.62 7.05 -6.23
C PRO A 27 0.29 7.09 -4.73
N LEU A 28 0.69 8.16 -4.01
CA LEU A 28 0.28 8.35 -2.62
C LEU A 28 -1.22 8.66 -2.52
N ALA A 29 -1.76 9.46 -3.44
CA ALA A 29 -3.19 9.78 -3.51
C ALA A 29 -4.04 8.52 -3.70
N CYS A 30 -3.61 7.58 -4.55
CA CYS A 30 -4.25 6.27 -4.70
C CYS A 30 -4.27 5.49 -3.38
N CYS A 31 -3.17 5.52 -2.62
CA CYS A 31 -3.13 4.90 -1.31
C CYS A 31 -4.09 5.59 -0.33
N ILE A 32 -4.09 6.92 -0.24
CA ILE A 32 -4.99 7.72 0.62
C ILE A 32 -6.44 7.39 0.30
N ARG A 33 -6.83 7.36 -0.98
CA ARG A 33 -8.17 6.97 -1.38
C ARG A 33 -8.60 5.62 -0.79
N SER A 34 -7.70 4.65 -0.75
CA SER A 34 -8.02 3.35 -0.15
C SER A 34 -8.25 3.45 1.36
N TRP A 35 -7.48 4.28 2.05
CA TRP A 35 -7.64 4.52 3.49
C TRP A 35 -8.94 5.25 3.80
N ASN A 36 -9.40 6.14 2.94
CA ASN A 36 -10.67 6.88 3.09
C ASN A 36 -11.92 5.99 2.86
N LYS A 37 -11.75 4.72 2.40
CA LYS A 37 -12.87 3.80 2.13
C LYS A 37 -13.27 2.93 3.31
N PHE A 38 -12.54 2.94 4.40
CA PHE A 38 -12.86 2.14 5.59
C PHE A 38 -12.64 2.93 6.88
N LYS A 39 -13.34 2.52 7.92
CA LYS A 39 -13.16 3.13 9.25
C LYS A 39 -11.97 2.48 9.95
N HIS A 40 -11.07 3.28 10.45
CA HIS A 40 -9.95 2.86 11.27
C HIS A 40 -9.79 3.80 12.48
N LYS A 41 -9.04 3.35 13.45
CA LYS A 41 -8.74 4.13 14.65
C LYS A 41 -7.30 3.89 15.10
N LYS A 42 -6.76 4.83 15.85
CA LYS A 42 -5.47 4.67 16.54
C LYS A 42 -5.43 3.37 17.33
N GLY A 43 -4.35 2.63 17.18
CA GLY A 43 -4.12 1.35 17.84
C GLY A 43 -4.63 0.12 17.09
N ASP A 44 -5.33 0.27 15.96
CA ASP A 44 -5.65 -0.84 15.06
C ASP A 44 -4.36 -1.50 14.51
N SER A 45 -4.52 -2.69 13.96
CA SER A 45 -3.44 -3.46 13.33
C SER A 45 -3.70 -3.66 11.84
N VAL A 46 -2.64 -3.68 11.03
CA VAL A 46 -2.74 -3.87 9.58
C VAL A 46 -1.71 -4.88 9.08
N ALA A 47 -2.09 -5.68 8.08
CA ALA A 47 -1.17 -6.46 7.27
C ALA A 47 -1.18 -5.94 5.84
N VAL A 48 0.01 -5.63 5.30
CA VAL A 48 0.21 -5.18 3.91
C VAL A 48 0.84 -6.32 3.13
N LEU A 49 0.11 -6.85 2.15
CA LEU A 49 0.54 -7.94 1.28
C LEU A 49 1.08 -7.37 -0.04
N GLY A 50 2.38 -7.52 -0.24
CA GLY A 50 3.14 -6.82 -1.27
C GLY A 50 3.66 -5.49 -0.76
N VAL A 51 4.97 -5.42 -0.44
CA VAL A 51 5.61 -4.19 0.07
C VAL A 51 6.55 -3.57 -0.97
N GLY A 52 6.10 -3.52 -2.22
CA GLY A 52 6.67 -2.65 -3.25
C GLY A 52 6.43 -1.16 -2.91
N PRO A 53 6.70 -0.23 -3.84
CA PRO A 53 6.61 1.21 -3.57
C PRO A 53 5.26 1.64 -2.97
N THR A 54 4.14 1.21 -3.55
CA THR A 54 2.80 1.53 -3.04
C THR A 54 2.50 0.82 -1.72
N GLY A 55 2.97 -0.43 -1.56
CA GLY A 55 2.84 -1.15 -0.29
C GLY A 55 3.54 -0.42 0.85
N ILE A 56 4.75 0.11 0.63
CA ILE A 56 5.43 0.92 1.64
C ILE A 56 4.71 2.26 1.89
N MET A 57 4.08 2.86 0.88
CA MET A 57 3.22 4.04 1.14
C MET A 57 2.05 3.70 2.08
N HIS A 58 1.44 2.53 1.95
CA HIS A 58 0.45 2.06 2.93
C HIS A 58 1.04 1.85 4.32
N VAL A 59 2.27 1.35 4.42
CA VAL A 59 2.99 1.22 5.69
C VAL A 59 3.25 2.59 6.33
N MET A 60 3.66 3.58 5.53
CA MET A 60 3.84 4.96 5.99
C MET A 60 2.51 5.58 6.49
N LEU A 61 1.42 5.37 5.75
CA LEU A 61 0.08 5.81 6.16
C LEU A 61 -0.38 5.11 7.44
N ALA A 62 -0.09 3.82 7.62
CA ALA A 62 -0.36 3.11 8.86
C ALA A 62 0.37 3.75 10.06
N GLY A 63 1.63 4.16 9.87
CA GLY A 63 2.37 4.94 10.87
C GLY A 63 1.74 6.29 11.15
N PHE A 64 1.34 7.03 10.11
CA PHE A 64 0.67 8.33 10.24
C PHE A 64 -0.66 8.23 11.01
N TYR A 65 -1.45 7.19 10.75
CA TYR A 65 -2.71 6.92 11.46
C TYR A 65 -2.51 6.17 12.80
N GLU A 66 -1.26 6.06 13.27
CA GLU A 66 -0.90 5.48 14.57
C GLU A 66 -1.39 4.04 14.79
N PHE A 67 -1.28 3.19 13.76
CA PHE A 67 -1.52 1.77 13.88
C PHE A 67 -0.49 1.13 14.81
N LYS A 68 -0.95 0.29 15.76
CA LYS A 68 -0.10 -0.30 16.79
C LYS A 68 0.82 -1.40 16.23
N LYS A 69 0.32 -2.16 15.26
CA LYS A 69 1.06 -3.25 14.64
C LYS A 69 0.90 -3.23 13.12
N VAL A 70 2.01 -3.26 12.43
CA VAL A 70 2.08 -3.27 10.97
C VAL A 70 2.85 -4.51 10.54
N PHE A 71 2.18 -5.43 9.85
CA PHE A 71 2.78 -6.61 9.27
C PHE A 71 3.01 -6.37 7.78
N CYS A 72 4.19 -6.73 7.31
CA CYS A 72 4.61 -6.57 5.92
C CYS A 72 4.93 -7.92 5.31
N LEU A 73 4.21 -8.32 4.26
CA LEU A 73 4.41 -9.61 3.60
C LEU A 73 4.86 -9.41 2.15
N ASP A 74 5.95 -10.04 1.76
CA ASP A 74 6.48 -10.06 0.39
C ASP A 74 7.31 -11.32 0.15
N LEU A 75 7.57 -11.67 -1.10
CA LEU A 75 8.53 -12.69 -1.50
C LEU A 75 9.95 -12.15 -1.62
N ASN A 76 10.10 -10.83 -1.81
CA ASN A 76 11.38 -10.17 -2.03
C ASN A 76 12.02 -9.75 -0.71
N ASN A 77 13.16 -10.34 -0.39
CA ASN A 77 13.88 -10.03 0.85
C ASN A 77 14.35 -8.58 0.93
N PHE A 78 14.77 -7.95 -0.19
CA PHE A 78 15.15 -6.54 -0.20
C PHE A 78 13.99 -5.66 0.25
N ARG A 79 12.78 -5.92 -0.24
CA ARG A 79 11.57 -5.17 0.13
C ARG A 79 11.20 -5.38 1.60
N LEU A 80 11.33 -6.60 2.11
CA LEU A 80 11.10 -6.90 3.53
C LEU A 80 12.10 -6.18 4.43
N GLU A 81 13.39 -6.20 4.09
CA GLU A 81 14.42 -5.44 4.81
C GLU A 81 14.15 -3.93 4.75
N TYR A 82 13.65 -3.46 3.60
CA TYR A 82 13.27 -2.06 3.46
C TYR A 82 12.08 -1.68 4.36
N ALA A 83 11.08 -2.54 4.46
CA ALA A 83 9.91 -2.35 5.29
C ALA A 83 10.25 -2.24 6.80
N LYS A 84 11.31 -2.89 7.27
CA LYS A 84 11.77 -2.80 8.68
C LYS A 84 12.10 -1.37 9.10
N LYS A 85 12.50 -0.49 8.16
CA LYS A 85 12.78 0.94 8.43
C LYS A 85 11.55 1.69 8.96
N PHE A 86 10.35 1.14 8.76
CA PHE A 86 9.08 1.73 9.17
C PHE A 86 8.46 1.02 10.38
N ASN A 87 9.30 0.40 11.22
CA ASN A 87 8.87 -0.29 12.45
C ASN A 87 7.80 -1.36 12.20
N SER A 88 7.95 -2.12 11.11
CA SER A 88 7.03 -3.19 10.73
C SER A 88 7.58 -4.57 11.07
N ILE A 89 6.66 -5.53 11.27
CA ILE A 89 6.96 -6.95 11.42
C ILE A 89 6.95 -7.56 10.03
N THR A 90 8.10 -8.04 9.57
CA THR A 90 8.23 -8.59 8.20
C THR A 90 8.10 -10.10 8.20
N ILE A 91 7.34 -10.62 7.25
CA ILE A 91 7.08 -12.06 7.08
C ILE A 91 7.22 -12.38 5.59
N ARG A 92 7.92 -13.45 5.25
CA ARG A 92 7.92 -13.93 3.86
C ARG A 92 6.53 -14.47 3.50
N SER A 93 6.02 -14.09 2.33
CA SER A 93 4.69 -14.51 1.87
C SER A 93 4.56 -16.02 1.60
N ASP A 94 5.67 -16.72 1.41
CA ASP A 94 5.73 -18.18 1.27
C ASP A 94 5.88 -18.93 2.62
N ASN A 95 5.88 -18.22 3.73
CA ASN A 95 5.94 -18.82 5.07
C ASN A 95 4.57 -19.42 5.42
N THR A 96 4.51 -20.73 5.57
CA THR A 96 3.29 -21.47 5.92
C THR A 96 2.70 -21.07 7.28
N ASN A 97 3.52 -20.53 8.18
CA ASN A 97 3.11 -20.12 9.53
C ASN A 97 2.74 -18.63 9.63
N ALA A 98 2.63 -17.91 8.51
CA ALA A 98 2.35 -16.45 8.53
C ALA A 98 1.09 -16.11 9.34
N SER A 99 0.02 -16.92 9.20
CA SER A 99 -1.23 -16.71 9.97
C SER A 99 -1.03 -16.88 11.48
N GLU A 100 -0.22 -17.84 11.89
CA GLU A 100 0.08 -18.08 13.31
C GLU A 100 0.92 -16.97 13.90
N ILE A 101 1.93 -16.49 13.14
CA ILE A 101 2.76 -15.33 13.53
C ILE A 101 1.88 -14.10 13.74
N ILE A 102 0.98 -13.79 12.81
CA ILE A 102 0.05 -12.66 12.93
C ILE A 102 -0.85 -12.84 14.16
N LYS A 103 -1.45 -14.02 14.34
CA LYS A 103 -2.34 -14.31 15.46
C LYS A 103 -1.63 -14.18 16.81
N SER A 104 -0.43 -14.76 16.96
CA SER A 104 0.34 -14.67 18.21
C SER A 104 0.63 -13.23 18.62
N GLN A 105 0.72 -12.32 17.66
CA GLN A 105 0.94 -10.89 17.86
C GLN A 105 -0.35 -10.07 18.01
N THR A 106 -1.52 -10.67 17.78
CA THR A 106 -2.83 -9.99 17.76
C THR A 106 -3.85 -10.66 18.68
N GLU A 107 -3.41 -11.17 19.83
CA GLU A 107 -4.28 -11.83 20.82
C GLU A 107 -5.14 -12.95 20.20
N ASN A 108 -4.58 -13.70 19.27
CA ASN A 108 -5.22 -14.75 18.48
C ASN A 108 -6.41 -14.29 17.61
N LYS A 109 -6.62 -13.00 17.43
CA LYS A 109 -7.76 -12.44 16.68
C LYS A 109 -7.48 -12.29 15.17
N GLY A 110 -6.26 -11.98 14.78
CA GLY A 110 -5.88 -11.47 13.46
C GLY A 110 -5.88 -9.94 13.41
N VAL A 111 -5.51 -9.37 12.26
CA VAL A 111 -5.42 -7.92 12.09
C VAL A 111 -6.78 -7.27 11.81
N ASP A 112 -6.92 -5.99 12.14
CA ASP A 112 -8.12 -5.19 11.86
C ASP A 112 -8.32 -4.98 10.36
N VAL A 113 -7.22 -4.76 9.64
CA VAL A 113 -7.21 -4.45 8.22
C VAL A 113 -6.16 -5.28 7.50
N VAL A 114 -6.48 -5.75 6.30
CA VAL A 114 -5.51 -6.31 5.36
C VAL A 114 -5.54 -5.48 4.09
N ILE A 115 -4.39 -5.02 3.63
CA ILE A 115 -4.25 -4.29 2.36
C ILE A 115 -3.48 -5.17 1.38
N ILE A 116 -4.12 -5.52 0.26
CA ILE A 116 -3.52 -6.31 -0.82
C ILE A 116 -2.92 -5.33 -1.84
N ALA A 117 -1.64 -5.05 -1.72
CA ALA A 117 -0.89 -4.14 -2.60
C ALA A 117 -0.10 -4.91 -3.68
N THR A 118 -0.61 -6.05 -4.10
CA THR A 118 -0.09 -6.89 -5.19
C THR A 118 -1.20 -7.29 -6.13
N GLY A 119 -0.88 -7.45 -7.42
CA GLY A 119 -1.82 -7.96 -8.42
C GLY A 119 -2.09 -9.47 -8.31
N ASN A 120 -1.36 -10.19 -7.47
CA ASN A 120 -1.58 -11.63 -7.28
C ASN A 120 -2.81 -11.89 -6.39
N MET A 121 -3.90 -12.29 -7.01
CA MET A 121 -5.17 -12.50 -6.29
C MET A 121 -5.14 -13.65 -5.28
N LYS A 122 -4.17 -14.57 -5.32
CA LYS A 122 -3.99 -15.59 -4.26
C LYS A 122 -3.78 -14.93 -2.89
N ALA A 123 -3.24 -13.71 -2.85
CA ALA A 123 -3.12 -12.93 -1.63
C ALA A 123 -4.47 -12.66 -0.93
N LEU A 124 -5.60 -12.72 -1.66
CA LEU A 124 -6.93 -12.59 -1.06
C LEU A 124 -7.29 -13.80 -0.20
N LEU A 125 -6.85 -15.01 -0.57
CA LEU A 125 -7.04 -16.21 0.25
C LEU A 125 -6.28 -16.11 1.58
N ASP A 126 -5.06 -15.61 1.52
CA ASP A 126 -4.24 -15.37 2.72
C ASP A 126 -4.86 -14.28 3.59
N ALA A 127 -5.34 -13.20 2.97
CA ALA A 127 -5.98 -12.08 3.67
C ALA A 127 -7.19 -12.52 4.50
N ILE A 128 -8.01 -13.46 4.00
CA ILE A 128 -9.16 -14.04 4.74
C ILE A 128 -8.70 -14.77 6.02
N ASN A 129 -7.49 -15.36 6.00
CA ASN A 129 -6.94 -16.05 7.16
C ASN A 129 -6.28 -15.08 8.17
N PHE A 130 -5.78 -13.94 7.70
CA PHE A 130 -5.08 -12.94 8.51
C PHE A 130 -6.02 -11.95 9.19
N VAL A 131 -7.14 -11.61 8.54
CA VAL A 131 -8.11 -10.65 9.06
C VAL A 131 -8.93 -11.23 10.21
N ARG A 132 -9.19 -10.39 11.22
CA ARG A 132 -10.07 -10.75 12.33
C ARG A 132 -11.55 -10.81 11.94
N LYS A 133 -12.39 -11.31 12.84
CA LYS A 133 -13.86 -11.16 12.71
C LYS A 133 -14.24 -9.67 12.68
N GLY A 134 -15.12 -9.30 11.77
CA GLY A 134 -15.55 -7.90 11.55
C GLY A 134 -14.44 -6.99 10.99
N GLY A 135 -13.33 -7.56 10.49
CA GLY A 135 -12.24 -6.78 9.88
C GLY A 135 -12.47 -6.49 8.39
N THR A 136 -11.57 -5.71 7.82
CA THR A 136 -11.68 -5.22 6.44
C THR A 136 -10.49 -5.68 5.60
N ILE A 137 -10.77 -6.11 4.37
CA ILE A 137 -9.77 -6.42 3.34
C ILE A 137 -9.89 -5.37 2.24
N ILE A 138 -8.80 -4.68 1.94
CA ILE A 138 -8.71 -3.71 0.85
C ILE A 138 -7.98 -4.35 -0.33
N VAL A 139 -8.65 -4.46 -1.46
CA VAL A 139 -8.05 -4.88 -2.73
C VAL A 139 -7.57 -3.64 -3.45
N PHE A 140 -6.26 -3.36 -3.33
CA PHE A 140 -5.59 -2.21 -3.92
C PHE A 140 -4.82 -2.58 -5.20
N GLY A 141 -4.10 -3.70 -5.18
CA GLY A 141 -3.37 -4.17 -6.35
C GLY A 141 -4.32 -4.55 -7.49
N VAL A 142 -3.97 -4.14 -8.71
CA VAL A 142 -4.81 -4.39 -9.88
C VAL A 142 -4.63 -5.82 -10.34
N PRO A 143 -5.70 -6.65 -10.36
CA PRO A 143 -5.64 -8.01 -10.89
C PRO A 143 -5.49 -7.99 -12.42
N SER A 144 -4.89 -9.05 -12.98
CA SER A 144 -4.81 -9.19 -14.41
C SER A 144 -6.20 -9.45 -15.03
N LYS A 145 -6.39 -8.98 -16.27
CA LYS A 145 -7.67 -9.19 -16.97
C LYS A 145 -7.95 -10.69 -17.09
N GLY A 146 -9.10 -11.11 -16.59
CA GLY A 146 -9.55 -12.50 -16.64
C GLY A 146 -9.12 -13.34 -15.42
N ASP A 147 -8.38 -12.79 -14.47
CA ASP A 147 -8.07 -13.48 -13.22
C ASP A 147 -9.36 -13.85 -12.49
N LYS A 148 -9.40 -15.09 -12.03
CA LYS A 148 -10.51 -15.65 -11.24
C LYS A 148 -9.96 -16.24 -9.96
N ILE A 149 -10.72 -16.12 -8.88
CA ILE A 149 -10.39 -16.73 -7.60
C ILE A 149 -11.63 -17.41 -7.02
N GLU A 150 -11.45 -18.61 -6.51
CA GLU A 150 -12.49 -19.32 -5.78
C GLU A 150 -12.42 -18.93 -4.30
N LEU A 151 -13.53 -18.46 -3.75
CA LEU A 151 -13.64 -18.00 -2.38
C LEU A 151 -14.61 -18.88 -1.59
N ASP A 152 -14.19 -19.29 -0.40
CA ASP A 152 -15.07 -19.88 0.59
C ASP A 152 -15.95 -18.79 1.23
N MET A 153 -17.14 -18.61 0.67
CA MET A 153 -18.07 -17.59 1.15
C MET A 153 -18.56 -17.85 2.57
N SER A 154 -18.51 -19.09 3.05
CA SER A 154 -18.90 -19.43 4.44
C SER A 154 -17.94 -18.78 5.45
N LYS A 155 -16.65 -18.76 5.12
CA LYS A 155 -15.63 -18.07 5.96
C LYS A 155 -15.81 -16.57 5.97
N ILE A 156 -16.10 -15.96 4.82
CA ILE A 156 -16.33 -14.50 4.71
C ILE A 156 -17.56 -14.13 5.52
N TYR A 157 -18.66 -14.87 5.34
CA TYR A 157 -19.92 -14.65 6.04
C TYR A 157 -19.78 -14.83 7.55
N SER A 158 -19.26 -15.98 8.01
CA SER A 158 -19.14 -16.30 9.44
C SER A 158 -18.20 -15.40 10.21
N LYS A 159 -17.18 -14.84 9.53
CA LYS A 159 -16.28 -13.83 10.10
C LYS A 159 -16.81 -12.40 9.94
N ASN A 160 -17.89 -12.16 9.22
CA ASN A 160 -18.40 -10.83 8.90
C ASN A 160 -17.30 -9.92 8.29
N ILE A 161 -16.57 -10.45 7.29
CA ILE A 161 -15.47 -9.74 6.62
C ILE A 161 -16.03 -8.74 5.61
N THR A 162 -15.53 -7.51 5.62
CA THR A 162 -15.78 -6.52 4.57
C THR A 162 -14.65 -6.57 3.55
N ILE A 163 -14.98 -6.71 2.26
CA ILE A 163 -14.02 -6.62 1.15
C ILE A 163 -14.32 -5.35 0.37
N VAL A 164 -13.33 -4.48 0.22
CA VAL A 164 -13.45 -3.18 -0.44
C VAL A 164 -12.45 -3.09 -1.58
N ASN A 165 -12.91 -2.74 -2.76
CA ASN A 165 -12.05 -2.41 -3.89
C ASN A 165 -11.75 -0.91 -3.92
N THR A 166 -10.57 -0.57 -4.39
CA THR A 166 -10.18 0.81 -4.64
C THR A 166 -9.60 0.94 -6.04
N TYR A 167 -9.92 2.02 -6.73
CA TYR A 167 -9.43 2.29 -8.07
C TYR A 167 -9.17 3.77 -8.24
N ALA A 168 -7.96 4.09 -8.74
CA ALA A 168 -7.47 5.44 -9.02
C ALA A 168 -7.53 6.38 -7.78
N ALA A 169 -7.25 7.65 -8.00
CA ALA A 169 -7.41 8.73 -7.03
C ALA A 169 -8.37 9.79 -7.59
N SER A 170 -8.97 10.58 -6.72
CA SER A 170 -9.69 11.79 -7.09
C SER A 170 -8.79 13.03 -6.91
N ASP A 171 -9.28 14.18 -7.36
CA ASP A 171 -8.63 15.47 -7.09
C ASP A 171 -8.54 15.77 -5.59
N ILE A 172 -9.51 15.34 -4.79
CA ILE A 172 -9.50 15.47 -3.33
C ILE A 172 -8.34 14.67 -2.73
N ASP A 173 -8.19 13.40 -3.13
CA ASP A 173 -7.11 12.53 -2.64
C ASP A 173 -5.73 13.08 -3.07
N THR A 174 -5.65 13.67 -4.29
CA THR A 174 -4.42 14.28 -4.81
C THR A 174 -4.02 15.53 -4.04
N LYS A 175 -4.99 16.38 -3.67
CA LYS A 175 -4.76 17.54 -2.79
C LYS A 175 -4.29 17.11 -1.41
N GLU A 176 -4.90 16.08 -0.82
CA GLU A 176 -4.51 15.54 0.47
C GLU A 176 -3.07 14.99 0.42
N ALA A 177 -2.70 14.26 -0.64
CA ALA A 177 -1.32 13.76 -0.84
C ALA A 177 -0.31 14.91 -0.95
N LEU A 178 -0.63 15.96 -1.73
CA LEU A 178 0.18 17.16 -1.85
C LEU A 178 0.42 17.81 -0.48
N GLU A 179 -0.64 17.97 0.31
CA GLU A 179 -0.55 18.54 1.66
C GLU A 179 0.26 17.66 2.62
N MET A 180 0.08 16.34 2.59
CA MET A 180 0.85 15.43 3.44
C MET A 180 2.35 15.47 3.13
N ILE A 181 2.72 15.63 1.86
CA ILE A 181 4.13 15.74 1.44
C ILE A 181 4.68 17.11 1.80
N SER A 182 3.96 18.21 1.50
CA SER A 182 4.42 19.58 1.76
C SER A 182 4.61 19.87 3.24
N THR A 183 3.74 19.34 4.08
CA THR A 183 3.82 19.45 5.55
C THR A 183 4.76 18.42 6.20
N LYS A 184 5.45 17.61 5.38
CA LYS A 184 6.37 16.54 5.82
C LYS A 184 5.74 15.48 6.74
N LYS A 185 4.42 15.33 6.72
CA LYS A 185 3.70 14.26 7.42
C LYS A 185 4.05 12.89 6.85
N ILE A 186 4.28 12.82 5.53
CA ILE A 186 4.76 11.64 4.83
C ILE A 186 6.02 12.01 4.05
N ASN A 187 7.14 11.35 4.35
CA ASN A 187 8.41 11.56 3.66
C ASN A 187 8.60 10.55 2.52
N VAL A 188 8.04 10.84 1.36
CA VAL A 188 8.09 9.98 0.17
C VAL A 188 9.50 9.85 -0.44
N LYS A 189 10.43 10.80 -0.17
CA LYS A 189 11.82 10.70 -0.65
C LYS A 189 12.52 9.43 -0.22
N GLN A 190 12.14 8.90 0.94
CA GLN A 190 12.72 7.64 1.44
C GLN A 190 12.48 6.46 0.48
N LEU A 191 11.48 6.52 -0.39
CA LEU A 191 11.18 5.46 -1.35
C LEU A 191 12.05 5.50 -2.61
N ILE A 192 12.66 6.64 -2.91
CA ILE A 192 13.45 6.83 -4.13
C ILE A 192 14.83 6.21 -3.91
N THR A 193 15.07 5.09 -4.58
CA THR A 193 16.34 4.35 -4.48
C THR A 193 17.28 4.58 -5.65
N HIS A 194 16.75 4.87 -6.84
CA HIS A 194 17.53 5.04 -8.05
C HIS A 194 17.03 6.22 -8.89
N ARG A 195 17.96 6.82 -9.63
CA ARG A 195 17.68 7.90 -10.59
C ARG A 195 18.35 7.59 -11.92
N TYR A 196 17.64 7.87 -12.99
CA TYR A 196 18.13 7.73 -14.36
C TYR A 196 17.87 9.02 -15.13
N ASN A 197 18.73 9.30 -16.13
CA ASN A 197 18.40 10.35 -17.09
C ASN A 197 17.27 9.87 -18.01
N LEU A 198 16.55 10.81 -18.61
CA LEU A 198 15.47 10.47 -19.55
C LEU A 198 15.99 9.67 -20.77
N SER A 199 17.23 9.91 -21.20
CA SER A 199 17.91 9.14 -22.23
C SER A 199 18.02 7.64 -21.90
N ASP A 200 18.04 7.29 -20.62
CA ASP A 200 18.24 5.94 -20.12
C ASP A 200 16.93 5.30 -19.64
N ALA A 201 15.78 5.87 -20.05
CA ALA A 201 14.45 5.45 -19.60
C ALA A 201 14.19 3.95 -19.80
N GLN A 202 14.64 3.37 -20.91
CA GLN A 202 14.51 1.93 -21.16
C GLN A 202 15.20 1.11 -20.05
N MET A 203 16.44 1.46 -19.71
CA MET A 203 17.21 0.79 -18.65
C MET A 203 16.50 0.96 -17.30
N ALA A 204 15.96 2.14 -17.03
CA ALA A 204 15.19 2.42 -15.81
C ALA A 204 13.96 1.51 -15.68
N PHE A 205 13.20 1.32 -16.76
CA PHE A 205 12.05 0.41 -16.80
C PHE A 205 12.45 -1.05 -16.63
N GLU A 206 13.52 -1.50 -17.29
CA GLU A 206 14.04 -2.85 -17.14
C GLU A 206 14.50 -3.10 -15.69
N HIS A 207 15.21 -2.15 -15.08
CA HIS A 207 15.61 -2.22 -13.68
C HIS A 207 14.38 -2.29 -12.75
N ALA A 208 13.40 -1.41 -12.94
CA ALA A 208 12.16 -1.42 -12.17
C ALA A 208 11.42 -2.75 -12.26
N LYS A 209 11.40 -3.36 -13.45
CA LYS A 209 10.76 -4.66 -13.70
C LYS A 209 11.42 -5.81 -12.94
N THR A 210 12.73 -5.76 -12.72
CA THR A 210 13.43 -6.80 -11.94
C THR A 210 13.00 -6.82 -10.49
N GLY A 211 12.71 -5.66 -9.91
CA GLY A 211 12.33 -5.46 -8.51
C GLY A 211 13.35 -5.98 -7.49
N LYS A 212 14.58 -6.28 -7.91
CA LYS A 212 15.57 -6.96 -7.04
C LYS A 212 16.07 -6.08 -5.90
N ASP A 213 16.44 -4.83 -6.21
CA ASP A 213 17.15 -3.91 -5.32
C ASP A 213 16.61 -2.47 -5.41
N ALA A 214 15.47 -2.29 -6.06
CA ALA A 214 14.83 -0.99 -6.24
C ALA A 214 13.45 -0.93 -5.59
N MET A 215 13.18 0.20 -4.92
CA MET A 215 11.83 0.57 -4.47
C MET A 215 11.19 1.49 -5.50
N LYS A 216 11.60 2.73 -5.60
CA LYS A 216 11.14 3.67 -6.62
C LYS A 216 12.32 4.18 -7.44
N ILE A 217 12.16 4.12 -8.74
CA ILE A 217 13.08 4.68 -9.72
C ILE A 217 12.44 5.96 -10.30
N ILE A 218 13.22 7.01 -10.42
CA ILE A 218 12.84 8.31 -10.98
C ILE A 218 13.81 8.67 -12.10
#